data_7facd553bcbb286654aeb84142b86291
#
_entry.id   7facd553bcbb286654aeb84142b86291
#
_cell.length_a   1.000
_cell.length_b   1.000
_cell.length_c   1.000
_cell.angle_alpha   90.00
_cell.angle_beta   90.00
_cell.angle_gamma   90.00
#
_symmetry.space_group_name_H-M   'P 1'
#
loop_
_entity.id
_entity.type
_entity.pdbx_description
1 polymer ?
#
loop_
_entity_poly.entity_id
_entity_poly.type
_entity_poly.pdbx_seq_one_letter_code
_entity_poly.pdbx_strand_id
1 'polypeptide(L)'
;MPVVSAQSDLEALSLTFVTEHAAPIERVWQHLVDPGLRAGWLAGGEIAPEAGGTVALQFHNATLSGDDDYAPPPKYAAYNGPMPMRGRVLACEPPHRLAFTWNEPEDGEGSREPSNVTIELSRDGDRVRLVLTHARLASRDGLLGVAGGWHAHLALLANRLEGRPVGGFWRLHTRLEAEYDRRLPR
;
A
#
# COMPACT_ATOMS: atom_id res chain seq x y z
N MET A 1 -2.97 15.46 2.69
CA MET A 1 -2.11 14.60 3.54
C MET A 1 -2.98 13.49 4.13
N PRO A 2 -2.61 12.21 3.98
CA PRO A 2 -3.38 11.13 4.58
C PRO A 2 -3.45 11.30 6.11
N VAL A 3 -4.63 11.07 6.65
CA VAL A 3 -4.81 10.94 8.10
C VAL A 3 -4.46 9.50 8.46
N VAL A 4 -3.55 9.32 9.40
CA VAL A 4 -3.08 7.99 9.82
C VAL A 4 -3.47 7.79 11.28
N SER A 5 -4.14 6.68 11.55
CA SER A 5 -4.37 6.18 12.89
C SER A 5 -3.72 4.81 13.06
N ALA A 6 -3.03 4.61 14.17
CA ALA A 6 -2.52 3.31 14.57
C ALA A 6 -3.36 2.81 15.73
N GLN A 7 -3.86 1.57 15.63
CA GLN A 7 -4.47 0.87 16.75
C GLN A 7 -3.53 -0.26 17.16
N SER A 8 -3.20 -0.30 18.44
CA SER A 8 -2.48 -1.42 19.05
C SER A 8 -3.45 -2.15 19.98
N ASP A 9 -4.17 -3.12 19.43
CA ASP A 9 -4.70 -4.17 20.27
C ASP A 9 -3.59 -5.16 20.59
N LEU A 10 -3.56 -5.70 21.81
CA LEU A 10 -2.48 -6.54 22.33
C LEU A 10 -2.21 -7.82 21.50
N GLU A 11 -3.04 -8.12 20.48
CA GLU A 11 -2.91 -9.29 19.62
C GLU A 11 -2.55 -9.02 18.17
N ALA A 12 -2.73 -7.79 17.64
CA ALA A 12 -2.36 -7.49 16.25
C ALA A 12 -2.17 -5.98 15.99
N LEU A 13 -0.98 -5.60 15.57
CA LEU A 13 -0.70 -4.23 15.14
C LEU A 13 -1.41 -3.95 13.80
N SER A 14 -2.07 -2.80 13.71
CA SER A 14 -2.71 -2.35 12.47
C SER A 14 -2.47 -0.87 12.21
N LEU A 15 -2.49 -0.49 10.92
CA LEU A 15 -2.43 0.88 10.45
C LEU A 15 -3.61 1.16 9.53
N THR A 16 -4.23 2.32 9.73
CA THR A 16 -5.28 2.82 8.83
C THR A 16 -4.87 4.16 8.24
N PHE A 17 -4.98 4.28 6.93
CA PHE A 17 -4.76 5.50 6.16
C PHE A 17 -6.08 5.97 5.57
N VAL A 18 -6.35 7.26 5.65
CA VAL A 18 -7.51 7.89 5.01
C VAL A 18 -7.02 8.97 4.06
N THR A 19 -7.43 8.87 2.80
CA THR A 19 -7.15 9.86 1.77
C THR A 19 -8.43 10.23 1.03
N GLU A 20 -8.43 11.42 0.42
CA GLU A 20 -9.55 11.91 -0.41
C GLU A 20 -9.04 12.29 -1.78
N HIS A 21 -9.77 11.92 -2.81
CA HIS A 21 -9.39 12.12 -4.20
C HIS A 21 -10.51 12.82 -4.98
N ALA A 22 -10.18 13.89 -5.70
CA ALA A 22 -11.08 14.58 -6.62
C ALA A 22 -11.13 13.83 -7.97
N ALA A 23 -11.65 12.60 -7.96
CA ALA A 23 -11.76 11.74 -9.12
C ALA A 23 -13.03 10.86 -8.99
N PRO A 24 -13.64 10.39 -10.10
CA PRO A 24 -14.70 9.39 -10.04
C PRO A 24 -14.24 8.11 -9.34
N ILE A 25 -15.13 7.47 -8.58
CA ILE A 25 -14.81 6.25 -7.83
C ILE A 25 -14.32 5.12 -8.75
N GLU A 26 -14.87 5.04 -9.94
CA GLU A 26 -14.49 4.06 -10.97
C GLU A 26 -13.03 4.28 -11.41
N ARG A 27 -12.59 5.53 -11.52
CA ARG A 27 -11.20 5.86 -11.87
C ARG A 27 -10.24 5.50 -10.73
N VAL A 28 -10.61 5.76 -9.48
CA VAL A 28 -9.81 5.34 -8.32
C VAL A 28 -9.73 3.82 -8.28
N TRP A 29 -10.85 3.13 -8.48
CA TRP A 29 -10.90 1.67 -8.54
C TRP A 29 -10.01 1.09 -9.62
N GLN A 30 -10.02 1.64 -10.83
CA GLN A 30 -9.14 1.19 -11.91
C GLN A 30 -7.66 1.26 -11.52
N HIS A 31 -7.24 2.30 -10.77
CA HIS A 31 -5.86 2.38 -10.27
C HIS A 31 -5.53 1.29 -9.24
N LEU A 32 -6.53 0.66 -8.60
CA LEU A 32 -6.31 -0.46 -7.68
C LEU A 32 -6.18 -1.79 -8.43
N VAL A 33 -6.99 -2.03 -9.47
CA VAL A 33 -7.13 -3.35 -10.08
C VAL A 33 -6.40 -3.50 -11.42
N ASP A 34 -6.28 -2.44 -12.22
CA ASP A 34 -5.53 -2.50 -13.49
C ASP A 34 -4.02 -2.58 -13.23
N PRO A 35 -3.32 -3.61 -13.71
CA PRO A 35 -1.90 -3.80 -13.43
C PRO A 35 -1.01 -2.67 -13.96
N GLY A 36 -1.35 -2.07 -15.11
CA GLY A 36 -0.59 -0.98 -15.69
C GLY A 36 -0.74 0.33 -14.92
N LEU A 37 -1.97 0.68 -14.54
CA LEU A 37 -2.24 1.86 -13.71
C LEU A 37 -1.66 1.69 -12.31
N ARG A 38 -1.79 0.50 -11.72
CA ARG A 38 -1.26 0.19 -10.40
C ARG A 38 0.27 0.23 -10.36
N ALA A 39 0.95 -0.23 -11.40
CA ALA A 39 2.41 -0.17 -11.50
C ALA A 39 2.96 1.26 -11.39
N GLY A 40 2.16 2.25 -11.73
CA GLY A 40 2.58 3.66 -11.66
C GLY A 40 2.62 4.25 -10.25
N TRP A 41 2.10 3.55 -9.23
CA TRP A 41 2.06 4.08 -7.87
C TRP A 41 2.34 3.02 -6.78
N LEU A 42 2.17 1.73 -7.07
CA LEU A 42 2.37 0.63 -6.13
C LEU A 42 3.20 -0.49 -6.75
N ALA A 43 2.59 -1.34 -7.55
CA ALA A 43 3.20 -2.54 -8.11
C ALA A 43 2.44 -3.01 -9.36
N GLY A 44 3.15 -3.60 -10.32
CA GLY A 44 2.58 -4.35 -11.41
C GLY A 44 2.08 -5.74 -10.97
N GLY A 45 1.82 -6.62 -11.94
CA GLY A 45 1.34 -7.97 -11.69
C GLY A 45 -0.18 -8.06 -11.57
N GLU A 46 -0.70 -9.23 -11.18
CA GLU A 46 -2.12 -9.56 -11.26
C GLU A 46 -2.77 -9.66 -9.88
N ILE A 47 -4.04 -9.25 -9.81
CA ILE A 47 -4.97 -9.51 -8.72
C ILE A 47 -6.21 -10.13 -9.33
N ALA A 48 -6.50 -11.38 -8.99
CA ALA A 48 -7.71 -12.05 -9.44
C ALA A 48 -8.98 -11.31 -8.95
N PRO A 49 -10.04 -11.21 -9.77
CA PRO A 49 -11.22 -10.41 -9.43
C PRO A 49 -12.21 -11.10 -8.49
N GLU A 50 -11.88 -12.27 -7.95
CA GLU A 50 -12.74 -13.08 -7.08
C GLU A 50 -12.09 -13.45 -5.76
N ALA A 51 -12.89 -13.64 -4.70
CA ALA A 51 -12.43 -14.14 -3.42
C ALA A 51 -11.82 -15.55 -3.56
N GLY A 52 -10.71 -15.79 -2.89
CA GLY A 52 -9.90 -17.01 -3.01
C GLY A 52 -8.92 -16.99 -4.18
N GLY A 53 -9.03 -16.02 -5.10
CA GLY A 53 -8.13 -15.88 -6.23
C GLY A 53 -6.72 -15.42 -5.84
N THR A 54 -5.79 -15.57 -6.75
CA THR A 54 -4.37 -15.27 -6.52
C THR A 54 -4.09 -13.77 -6.59
N VAL A 55 -3.20 -13.30 -5.71
CA VAL A 55 -2.52 -12.01 -5.80
C VAL A 55 -1.05 -12.28 -6.10
N ALA A 56 -0.55 -11.75 -7.21
CA ALA A 56 0.84 -11.86 -7.63
C ALA A 56 1.36 -10.48 -8.03
N LEU A 57 1.81 -9.69 -7.05
CA LEU A 57 2.33 -8.35 -7.30
C LEU A 57 3.83 -8.38 -7.55
N GLN A 58 4.27 -7.47 -8.40
CA GLN A 58 5.67 -7.22 -8.70
C GLN A 58 6.01 -5.77 -8.38
N PHE A 59 6.65 -5.58 -7.23
CA PHE A 59 7.17 -4.27 -6.83
C PHE A 59 8.45 -3.94 -7.58
N HIS A 60 8.65 -2.66 -7.86
CA HIS A 60 9.89 -2.14 -8.42
C HIS A 60 10.02 -0.65 -8.04
N ASN A 61 10.35 -0.39 -6.78
CA ASN A 61 10.31 0.96 -6.21
C ASN A 61 11.27 1.95 -6.87
N ALA A 62 12.35 1.48 -7.49
CA ALA A 62 13.24 2.33 -8.29
C ALA A 62 12.48 3.05 -9.42
N THR A 63 11.52 2.38 -10.07
CA THR A 63 10.75 2.97 -11.19
C THR A 63 9.72 4.00 -10.74
N LEU A 64 9.42 4.06 -9.45
CA LEU A 64 8.49 5.03 -8.85
C LEU A 64 9.16 6.36 -8.48
N SER A 65 10.48 6.45 -8.65
CA SER A 65 11.25 7.63 -8.24
C SER A 65 11.32 8.73 -9.32
N GLY A 66 10.88 8.45 -10.56
CA GLY A 66 11.04 9.38 -11.68
C GLY A 66 12.52 9.67 -11.90
N ASP A 67 12.88 10.95 -12.04
CA ASP A 67 14.26 11.42 -12.23
C ASP A 67 15.00 11.67 -10.88
N ASP A 68 14.46 11.20 -9.75
CA ASP A 68 15.08 11.37 -8.44
C ASP A 68 16.06 10.22 -8.15
N ASP A 69 17.36 10.50 -8.19
CA ASP A 69 18.44 9.56 -7.91
C ASP A 69 18.63 9.25 -6.40
N TYR A 70 17.70 9.61 -5.55
CA TYR A 70 17.80 9.36 -4.12
C TYR A 70 17.80 7.84 -3.84
N ALA A 71 18.94 7.34 -3.36
CA ALA A 71 19.09 5.93 -3.03
C ALA A 71 18.23 5.51 -1.81
N PRO A 72 17.73 4.27 -1.79
CA PRO A 72 17.06 3.75 -0.60
C PRO A 72 18.01 3.68 0.59
N PRO A 73 17.50 3.84 1.83
CA PRO A 73 18.29 3.51 3.02
C PRO A 73 18.83 2.08 2.94
N PRO A 74 20.03 1.76 3.50
CA PRO A 74 20.65 0.43 3.36
C PRO A 74 19.75 -0.74 3.75
N LYS A 75 18.91 -0.58 4.78
CA LYS A 75 17.95 -1.61 5.22
C LYS A 75 16.85 -1.92 4.19
N TYR A 76 16.63 -1.03 3.22
CA TYR A 76 15.65 -1.18 2.14
C TYR A 76 16.29 -1.40 0.77
N ALA A 77 17.60 -1.61 0.68
CA ALA A 77 18.28 -1.80 -0.60
C ALA A 77 17.69 -2.94 -1.43
N ALA A 78 17.28 -4.03 -0.80
CA ALA A 78 16.61 -5.15 -1.47
C ALA A 78 15.25 -4.79 -2.07
N TYR A 79 14.56 -3.78 -1.54
CA TYR A 79 13.25 -3.33 -2.02
C TYR A 79 13.32 -2.32 -3.17
N ASN A 80 14.52 -1.96 -3.61
CA ASN A 80 14.69 -1.02 -4.72
C ASN A 80 14.44 -1.68 -6.08
N GLY A 81 14.93 -2.89 -6.27
CA GLY A 81 14.76 -3.68 -7.49
C GLY A 81 13.43 -4.44 -7.55
N PRO A 82 13.27 -5.31 -8.55
CA PRO A 82 12.10 -6.18 -8.68
C PRO A 82 11.94 -7.09 -7.46
N MET A 83 10.76 -7.06 -6.85
CA MET A 83 10.45 -7.90 -5.70
C MET A 83 9.03 -8.46 -5.81
N PRO A 84 8.86 -9.79 -5.86
CA PRO A 84 7.56 -10.41 -5.88
C PRO A 84 6.87 -10.33 -4.50
N MET A 85 5.56 -10.17 -4.51
CA MET A 85 4.69 -10.35 -3.35
C MET A 85 3.53 -11.25 -3.74
N ARG A 86 3.26 -12.27 -2.96
CA ARG A 86 2.17 -13.21 -3.16
C ARG A 86 1.13 -13.08 -2.07
N GLY A 87 -0.10 -13.35 -2.45
CA GLY A 87 -1.23 -13.34 -1.53
C GLY A 87 -2.46 -13.95 -2.17
N ARG A 88 -3.56 -13.84 -1.45
CA ARG A 88 -4.87 -14.32 -1.85
C ARG A 88 -5.90 -13.22 -1.67
N VAL A 89 -6.80 -13.11 -2.63
CA VAL A 89 -7.93 -12.18 -2.54
C VAL A 89 -8.89 -12.65 -1.45
N LEU A 90 -9.20 -11.78 -0.51
CA LEU A 90 -10.19 -12.01 0.56
C LEU A 90 -11.56 -11.47 0.16
N ALA A 91 -11.59 -10.33 -0.54
CA ALA A 91 -12.80 -9.74 -1.10
C ALA A 91 -12.46 -8.88 -2.31
N CYS A 92 -13.32 -8.89 -3.33
CA CYS A 92 -13.28 -7.97 -4.47
C CYS A 92 -14.71 -7.56 -4.81
N GLU A 93 -15.07 -6.35 -4.43
CA GLU A 93 -16.44 -5.78 -4.53
C GLU A 93 -16.37 -4.44 -5.28
N PRO A 94 -16.30 -4.46 -6.62
CA PRO A 94 -16.17 -3.24 -7.40
C PRO A 94 -17.36 -2.27 -7.25
N PRO A 95 -17.15 -0.96 -7.19
CA PRO A 95 -15.86 -0.27 -7.07
C PRO A 95 -15.53 0.08 -5.60
N HIS A 96 -16.00 -0.68 -4.63
CA HIS A 96 -16.05 -0.27 -3.22
C HIS A 96 -15.02 -0.93 -2.33
N ARG A 97 -14.66 -2.20 -2.56
CA ARG A 97 -13.80 -2.94 -1.62
C ARG A 97 -12.88 -3.92 -2.31
N LEU A 98 -11.59 -3.85 -1.97
CA LEU A 98 -10.56 -4.82 -2.31
C LEU A 98 -9.82 -5.22 -1.04
N ALA A 99 -9.78 -6.53 -0.73
CA ALA A 99 -9.03 -7.05 0.41
C ALA A 99 -8.22 -8.27 0.00
N PHE A 100 -7.00 -8.38 0.51
CA PHE A 100 -6.10 -9.49 0.20
C PHE A 100 -5.06 -9.72 1.30
N THR A 101 -4.53 -10.95 1.39
CA THR A 101 -3.42 -11.28 2.26
C THR A 101 -2.11 -10.70 1.70
N TRP A 102 -1.19 -10.36 2.61
CA TRP A 102 0.09 -9.76 2.27
C TRP A 102 1.26 -10.64 2.67
N ASN A 103 2.15 -10.96 1.72
CA ASN A 103 3.30 -11.85 1.91
C ASN A 103 2.89 -13.24 2.45
N GLU A 104 1.98 -13.89 1.77
CA GLU A 104 1.62 -15.28 2.07
C GLU A 104 2.79 -16.21 1.74
N PRO A 105 3.24 -17.10 2.66
CA PRO A 105 4.29 -18.06 2.38
C PRO A 105 3.91 -19.00 1.23
N GLU A 106 4.87 -19.35 0.37
CA GLU A 106 4.61 -20.22 -0.79
C GLU A 106 4.13 -21.62 -0.35
N ASP A 107 4.60 -22.12 0.76
CA ASP A 107 4.37 -23.50 1.21
C ASP A 107 3.25 -23.64 2.25
N GLY A 108 2.57 -22.55 2.60
CA GLY A 108 1.57 -22.57 3.67
C GLY A 108 2.13 -22.92 5.07
N GLU A 109 3.46 -23.06 5.18
CA GLU A 109 4.18 -23.43 6.41
C GLU A 109 4.50 -22.22 7.29
N GLY A 110 3.56 -21.34 7.51
CA GLY A 110 3.70 -20.28 8.49
C GLY A 110 2.88 -20.62 9.74
N SER A 111 3.50 -20.68 10.89
CA SER A 111 2.79 -20.80 12.18
C SER A 111 1.92 -19.56 12.49
N ARG A 112 1.94 -18.55 11.67
CA ARG A 112 1.22 -17.29 11.84
C ARG A 112 0.41 -16.96 10.58
N GLU A 113 -0.82 -16.51 10.79
CA GLU A 113 -1.64 -15.98 9.70
C GLU A 113 -0.96 -14.75 9.03
N PRO A 114 -0.98 -14.65 7.70
CA PRO A 114 -0.39 -13.52 6.99
C PRO A 114 -1.09 -12.22 7.37
N SER A 115 -0.35 -11.10 7.30
CA SER A 115 -0.99 -9.79 7.39
C SER A 115 -1.95 -9.58 6.22
N ASN A 116 -2.88 -8.66 6.35
CA ASN A 116 -3.83 -8.37 5.30
C ASN A 116 -3.99 -6.88 5.05
N VAL A 117 -4.36 -6.56 3.82
CA VAL A 117 -4.68 -5.22 3.36
C VAL A 117 -6.15 -5.19 2.96
N THR A 118 -6.87 -4.19 3.45
CA THR A 118 -8.23 -3.87 3.01
C THR A 118 -8.24 -2.43 2.50
N ILE A 119 -8.79 -2.22 1.30
CA ILE A 119 -8.99 -0.90 0.69
C ILE A 119 -10.48 -0.73 0.46
N GLU A 120 -11.04 0.33 1.04
CA GLU A 120 -12.46 0.68 0.91
C GLU A 120 -12.59 2.05 0.27
N LEU A 121 -13.47 2.16 -0.72
CA LEU A 121 -13.80 3.38 -1.41
C LEU A 121 -15.26 3.77 -1.16
N SER A 122 -15.48 5.02 -0.80
CA SER A 122 -16.81 5.61 -0.66
C SER A 122 -16.86 7.00 -1.29
N ARG A 123 -18.05 7.38 -1.78
CA ARG A 123 -18.29 8.74 -2.27
C ARG A 123 -18.49 9.66 -1.06
N ASP A 124 -17.86 10.83 -1.11
CA ASP A 124 -18.01 11.90 -0.13
C ASP A 124 -18.19 13.23 -0.90
N GLY A 125 -19.43 13.58 -1.19
CA GLY A 125 -19.75 14.68 -2.09
C GLY A 125 -19.18 14.47 -3.49
N ASP A 126 -18.36 15.41 -3.94
CA ASP A 126 -17.64 15.38 -5.23
C ASP A 126 -16.29 14.65 -5.16
N ARG A 127 -15.95 14.08 -4.00
CA ARG A 127 -14.70 13.38 -3.75
C ARG A 127 -14.93 11.89 -3.50
N VAL A 128 -13.85 11.13 -3.56
CA VAL A 128 -13.80 9.73 -3.14
C VAL A 128 -12.92 9.64 -1.92
N ARG A 129 -13.46 9.11 -0.86
CA ARG A 129 -12.73 8.74 0.35
C ARG A 129 -12.20 7.34 0.17
N LEU A 130 -10.88 7.18 0.29
CA LEU A 130 -10.17 5.91 0.31
C LEU A 130 -9.71 5.64 1.75
N VAL A 131 -10.07 4.46 2.26
CA VAL A 131 -9.58 3.95 3.55
C VAL A 131 -8.77 2.70 3.27
N LEU A 132 -7.47 2.73 3.59
CA LEU A 132 -6.60 1.56 3.53
C LEU A 132 -6.25 1.13 4.94
N THR A 133 -6.53 -0.14 5.27
CA THR A 133 -6.12 -0.74 6.54
C THR A 133 -5.16 -1.89 6.27
N HIS A 134 -3.98 -1.87 6.90
CA HIS A 134 -3.07 -3.01 6.93
C HIS A 134 -3.04 -3.57 8.35
N ALA A 135 -3.58 -4.76 8.51
CA ALA A 135 -3.78 -5.41 9.80
C ALA A 135 -2.89 -6.64 9.98
N ARG A 136 -2.76 -7.10 11.22
CA ARG A 136 -1.98 -8.28 11.64
C ARG A 136 -0.47 -8.14 11.36
N LEU A 137 0.07 -6.93 11.54
CA LEU A 137 1.51 -6.70 11.45
C LEU A 137 2.24 -7.36 12.62
N ALA A 138 3.39 -7.97 12.30
CA ALA A 138 4.08 -8.85 13.24
C ALA A 138 4.91 -8.13 14.31
N SER A 139 5.37 -6.92 14.00
CA SER A 139 6.33 -6.20 14.84
C SER A 139 6.24 -4.69 14.63
N ARG A 140 6.84 -3.94 15.57
CA ARG A 140 6.98 -2.49 15.44
C ARG A 140 7.81 -2.10 14.22
N ASP A 141 8.87 -2.84 13.91
CA ASP A 141 9.71 -2.56 12.73
C ASP A 141 8.91 -2.78 11.44
N GLY A 142 8.11 -3.85 11.38
CA GLY A 142 7.16 -4.08 10.30
C GLY A 142 6.14 -2.94 10.19
N LEU A 143 5.59 -2.48 11.32
CA LEU A 143 4.67 -1.36 11.38
C LEU A 143 5.29 -0.08 10.80
N LEU A 144 6.52 0.26 11.15
CA LEU A 144 7.23 1.44 10.65
C LEU A 144 7.50 1.37 9.14
N GLY A 145 8.01 0.23 8.66
CA GLY A 145 8.26 0.02 7.24
C GLY A 145 6.98 0.14 6.41
N VAL A 146 5.90 -0.48 6.89
CA VAL A 146 4.56 -0.42 6.27
C VAL A 146 4.01 1.01 6.32
N ALA A 147 4.19 1.73 7.43
CA ALA A 147 3.69 3.10 7.58
C ALA A 147 4.34 4.05 6.56
N GLY A 148 5.66 4.05 6.46
CA GLY A 148 6.39 4.85 5.47
C GLY A 148 6.05 4.46 4.04
N GLY A 149 6.00 3.14 3.77
CA GLY A 149 5.68 2.58 2.46
C GLY A 149 4.30 2.99 1.96
N TRP A 150 3.24 2.68 2.72
CA TRP A 150 1.87 3.02 2.31
C TRP A 150 1.65 4.52 2.14
N HIS A 151 2.17 5.34 3.06
CA HIS A 151 2.03 6.79 2.91
C HIS A 151 2.70 7.30 1.63
N ALA A 152 3.91 6.81 1.31
CA ALA A 152 4.60 7.18 0.07
C ALA A 152 3.80 6.72 -1.16
N HIS A 153 3.35 5.46 -1.20
CA HIS A 153 2.55 4.92 -2.31
C HIS A 153 1.22 5.67 -2.49
N LEU A 154 0.49 5.96 -1.42
CA LEU A 154 -0.78 6.72 -1.50
C LEU A 154 -0.56 8.17 -1.96
N ALA A 155 0.57 8.80 -1.63
CA ALA A 155 0.92 10.09 -2.18
C ALA A 155 1.19 10.02 -3.70
N LEU A 156 1.82 8.95 -4.18
CA LEU A 156 1.98 8.71 -5.62
C LEU A 156 0.64 8.47 -6.31
N LEU A 157 -0.27 7.69 -5.71
CA LEU A 157 -1.62 7.50 -6.22
C LEU A 157 -2.34 8.84 -6.39
N ALA A 158 -2.31 9.70 -5.36
CA ALA A 158 -2.92 11.03 -5.43
C ALA A 158 -2.35 11.85 -6.59
N ASN A 159 -1.03 11.86 -6.77
CA ASN A 159 -0.39 12.57 -7.87
C ASN A 159 -0.82 12.01 -9.24
N ARG A 160 -0.93 10.69 -9.39
CA ARG A 160 -1.40 10.06 -10.64
C ARG A 160 -2.85 10.43 -10.95
N LEU A 161 -3.73 10.40 -9.96
CA LEU A 161 -5.14 10.77 -10.12
C LEU A 161 -5.32 12.24 -10.51
N GLU A 162 -4.46 13.12 -9.99
CA GLU A 162 -4.50 14.56 -10.24
C GLU A 162 -3.62 15.02 -11.42
N GLY A 163 -2.94 14.09 -12.10
CA GLY A 163 -2.05 14.41 -13.22
C GLY A 163 -0.82 15.24 -12.82
N ARG A 164 -0.41 15.16 -11.55
CA ARG A 164 0.77 15.86 -11.03
C ARG A 164 2.05 15.05 -11.24
N PRO A 165 3.22 15.69 -11.32
CA PRO A 165 4.50 14.98 -11.34
C PRO A 165 4.65 14.04 -10.13
N VAL A 166 5.20 12.87 -10.36
CA VAL A 166 5.53 11.91 -9.30
C VAL A 166 6.88 12.33 -8.72
N GLY A 167 6.92 12.56 -7.41
CA GLY A 167 8.16 12.82 -6.70
C GLY A 167 8.92 11.54 -6.39
N GLY A 168 10.17 11.66 -5.90
CA GLY A 168 11.02 10.53 -5.57
C GLY A 168 10.46 9.68 -4.42
N PHE A 169 10.17 8.42 -4.71
CA PHE A 169 9.62 7.48 -3.73
C PHE A 169 10.49 7.36 -2.48
N TRP A 170 11.79 7.08 -2.64
CA TRP A 170 12.68 6.83 -1.50
C TRP A 170 12.95 8.07 -0.65
N ARG A 171 13.03 9.25 -1.26
CA ARG A 171 13.14 10.52 -0.53
C ARG A 171 11.92 10.75 0.37
N LEU A 172 10.73 10.51 -0.17
CA LEU A 172 9.48 10.64 0.57
C LEU A 172 9.37 9.58 1.66
N HIS A 173 9.65 8.31 1.33
CA HIS A 173 9.63 7.19 2.27
C HIS A 173 10.53 7.45 3.49
N THR A 174 11.80 7.81 3.26
CA THR A 174 12.78 8.06 4.34
C THR A 174 12.30 9.15 5.30
N ARG A 175 11.77 10.25 4.75
CA ARG A 175 11.22 11.33 5.59
C ARG A 175 10.02 10.86 6.41
N LEU A 176 9.11 10.13 5.80
CA LEU A 176 7.89 9.65 6.44
C LEU A 176 8.20 8.61 7.52
N GLU A 177 9.10 7.68 7.27
CA GLU A 177 9.50 6.69 8.27
C GLU A 177 10.06 7.36 9.54
N ALA A 178 10.95 8.35 9.38
CA ALA A 178 11.49 9.10 10.50
C ALA A 178 10.40 9.89 11.27
N GLU A 179 9.34 10.31 10.60
CA GLU A 179 8.19 10.95 11.23
C GLU A 179 7.36 9.93 12.02
N TYR A 180 7.08 8.75 11.44
CA TYR A 180 6.35 7.68 12.10
C TYR A 180 7.10 7.09 13.28
N ASP A 181 8.43 6.96 13.23
CA ASP A 181 9.22 6.48 14.36
C ASP A 181 9.08 7.37 15.61
N ARG A 182 8.85 8.67 15.41
CA ARG A 182 8.60 9.62 16.51
C ARG A 182 7.15 9.62 17.03
N ARG A 183 6.18 9.22 16.18
CA ARG A 183 4.75 9.31 16.49
C ARG A 183 4.13 8.01 16.97
N LEU A 184 4.64 6.88 16.49
CA LEU A 184 4.08 5.57 16.83
C LEU A 184 4.63 5.10 18.19
N PRO A 185 3.80 4.43 19.01
CA PRO A 185 4.20 3.90 20.31
C PRO A 185 5.43 3.00 20.21
N ARG A 186 6.27 3.03 21.23
CA ARG A 186 7.44 2.14 21.38
C ARG A 186 7.05 0.81 21.99
#